data_6467e33547c313f86c30cdcc5433a691
#
_entry.id   6467e33547c313f86c30cdcc5433a691
#
_cell.length_a   1.000
_cell.length_b   1.000
_cell.length_c   1.000
_cell.angle_alpha   90.00
_cell.angle_beta   90.00
_cell.angle_gamma   90.00
#
_symmetry.space_group_name_H-M   'P 1'
#
loop_
_entity.id
_entity.type
_entity.pdbx_description
1 polymer ?
#
loop_
_entity_poly.entity_id
_entity_poly.type
_entity_poly.pdbx_seq_one_letter_code
_entity_poly.pdbx_strand_id
1 'polypeptide(L)'
;MSTISVSDGAAGLLTIAALIALLAAVYVPFGDYMARVFTSPKHWGVEKRVYRLLGVNPDAEQTARSYTYSVLGFSLVSIVALFAILIGQQALPFDRDLPGMPWDMGLNTAVSFVTNTNWQSYGGESTLGFSAQMGG
;
A
#
# COMPACT_ATOMS: atom_id res chain seq x y z
N MET A 1 -13.08 37.68 -20.48
CA MET A 1 -12.07 36.73 -19.92
C MET A 1 -11.57 35.87 -21.09
N SER A 2 -10.38 36.14 -21.62
CA SER A 2 -9.79 35.36 -22.70
C SER A 2 -9.28 34.03 -22.14
N THR A 3 -9.94 32.93 -22.47
CA THR A 3 -9.44 31.58 -22.20
C THR A 3 -8.22 31.36 -23.05
N ILE A 4 -7.06 31.22 -22.42
CA ILE A 4 -5.83 30.82 -23.10
C ILE A 4 -6.02 29.40 -23.59
N SER A 5 -6.30 29.19 -24.86
CA SER A 5 -6.33 27.86 -25.47
C SER A 5 -4.90 27.42 -25.72
N VAL A 6 -4.40 26.57 -24.84
CA VAL A 6 -3.09 25.91 -25.04
C VAL A 6 -3.34 24.73 -26.00
N SER A 7 -2.50 24.63 -27.07
CA SER A 7 -2.60 23.45 -27.95
C SER A 7 -2.29 22.15 -27.17
N ASP A 8 -2.91 21.04 -27.55
CA ASP A 8 -2.75 19.75 -26.84
C ASP A 8 -1.27 19.34 -26.69
N GLY A 9 -0.44 19.60 -27.70
CA GLY A 9 1.00 19.37 -27.63
C GLY A 9 1.72 20.26 -26.61
N ALA A 10 1.36 21.55 -26.54
CA ALA A 10 1.94 22.46 -25.56
C ALA A 10 1.49 22.12 -24.12
N ALA A 11 0.24 21.71 -23.94
CA ALA A 11 -0.27 21.22 -22.65
C ALA A 11 0.49 19.98 -22.19
N GLY A 12 0.75 19.02 -23.09
CA GLY A 12 1.54 17.83 -22.80
C GLY A 12 2.97 18.16 -22.38
N LEU A 13 3.63 19.03 -23.10
CA LEU A 13 5.00 19.48 -22.77
C LEU A 13 5.05 20.21 -21.42
N LEU A 14 4.09 21.08 -21.13
CA LEU A 14 4.00 21.78 -19.85
C LEU A 14 3.77 20.81 -18.69
N THR A 15 2.95 19.78 -18.87
CA THR A 15 2.70 18.74 -17.85
C THR A 15 3.98 17.96 -17.55
N ILE A 16 4.71 17.53 -18.59
CA ILE A 16 5.99 16.82 -18.42
C ILE A 16 7.02 17.73 -17.73
N ALA A 17 7.16 18.97 -18.18
CA ALA A 17 8.09 19.93 -17.60
C ALA A 17 7.75 20.22 -16.12
N ALA A 18 6.47 20.40 -15.80
CA ALA A 18 6.01 20.60 -14.43
C ALA A 18 6.30 19.38 -13.55
N LEU A 19 6.08 18.17 -14.05
CA LEU A 19 6.39 16.93 -13.33
C LEU A 19 7.88 16.81 -13.03
N ILE A 20 8.73 17.04 -14.05
CA ILE A 20 10.18 16.99 -13.88
C ILE A 20 10.65 18.06 -12.89
N ALA A 21 10.15 19.29 -13.01
CA ALA A 21 10.49 20.37 -12.09
C ALA A 21 10.08 20.07 -10.65
N LEU A 22 8.88 19.52 -10.45
CA LEU A 22 8.40 19.11 -9.14
C LEU A 22 9.26 17.99 -8.54
N LEU A 23 9.56 16.97 -9.32
CA LEU A 23 10.45 15.89 -8.89
C LEU A 23 11.85 16.42 -8.55
N ALA A 24 12.43 17.28 -9.38
CA ALA A 24 13.73 17.91 -9.13
C ALA A 24 13.73 18.77 -7.86
N ALA A 25 12.63 19.46 -7.57
CA ALA A 25 12.51 20.30 -6.37
C ALA A 25 12.36 19.47 -5.09
N VAL A 26 11.74 18.28 -5.17
CA VAL A 26 11.38 17.48 -4.00
C VAL A 26 12.41 16.39 -3.69
N TYR A 27 13.13 15.86 -4.69
CA TYR A 27 13.96 14.66 -4.49
C TYR A 27 15.07 14.83 -3.44
N VAL A 28 15.76 15.98 -3.40
CA VAL A 28 16.81 16.25 -2.42
C VAL A 28 16.24 16.40 -1.01
N PRO A 29 15.31 17.35 -0.75
CA PRO A 29 14.79 17.52 0.61
C PRO A 29 14.03 16.28 1.13
N PHE A 30 13.36 15.55 0.25
CA PHE A 30 12.69 14.31 0.60
C PHE A 30 13.69 13.19 0.86
N GLY A 31 14.72 13.04 0.04
CA GLY A 31 15.80 12.09 0.24
C GLY A 31 16.53 12.31 1.55
N ASP A 32 16.88 13.56 1.88
CA ASP A 32 17.51 13.93 3.14
C ASP A 32 16.59 13.67 4.36
N TYR A 33 15.29 13.90 4.18
CA TYR A 33 14.31 13.56 5.21
C TYR A 33 14.25 12.06 5.45
N MET A 34 14.13 11.27 4.38
CA MET A 34 14.11 9.80 4.44
C MET A 34 15.40 9.26 5.10
N ALA A 35 16.56 9.74 4.65
CA ALA A 35 17.84 9.36 5.23
C ALA A 35 17.87 9.63 6.74
N ARG A 36 17.46 10.81 7.18
CA ARG A 36 17.40 11.16 8.61
C ARG A 36 16.44 10.28 9.41
N VAL A 37 15.29 9.94 8.83
CA VAL A 37 14.31 9.07 9.50
C VAL A 37 14.88 7.67 9.67
N PHE A 38 15.44 7.08 8.61
CA PHE A 38 15.91 5.70 8.62
C PHE A 38 17.26 5.49 9.32
N THR A 39 18.09 6.54 9.42
CA THR A 39 19.40 6.43 10.11
C THR A 39 19.38 7.02 11.52
N SER A 40 18.25 7.54 11.98
CA SER A 40 18.15 8.14 13.31
C SER A 40 18.19 7.07 14.40
N PRO A 41 19.09 7.17 15.38
CA PRO A 41 19.09 6.28 16.53
C PRO A 41 17.98 6.62 17.54
N LYS A 42 17.20 7.68 17.30
CA LYS A 42 16.15 8.15 18.19
C LYS A 42 14.80 7.56 17.78
N HIS A 43 14.29 6.67 18.61
CA HIS A 43 12.93 6.16 18.47
C HIS A 43 11.90 7.09 19.12
N TRP A 44 10.80 7.33 18.45
CA TRP A 44 9.69 8.11 18.97
C TRP A 44 9.00 7.36 20.13
N GLY A 45 8.31 8.10 21.00
CA GLY A 45 7.60 7.50 22.13
C GLY A 45 6.55 6.47 21.72
N VAL A 46 5.88 6.70 20.58
CA VAL A 46 4.90 5.76 20.01
C VAL A 46 5.59 4.50 19.49
N GLU A 47 6.70 4.62 18.76
CA GLU A 47 7.49 3.48 18.28
C GLU A 47 7.96 2.59 19.43
N LYS A 48 8.49 3.20 20.51
CA LYS A 48 8.91 2.44 21.70
C LYS A 48 7.78 1.66 22.35
N ARG A 49 6.55 2.18 22.32
CA ARG A 49 5.37 1.46 22.83
C ARG A 49 5.02 0.27 21.93
N VAL A 50 5.06 0.48 20.60
CA VAL A 50 4.81 -0.58 19.62
C VAL A 50 5.86 -1.68 19.73
N TYR A 51 7.16 -1.34 19.79
CA TYR A 51 8.24 -2.32 19.97
C TYR A 51 8.08 -3.14 21.24
N ARG A 52 7.69 -2.47 22.34
CA ARG A 52 7.43 -3.17 23.61
C ARG A 52 6.23 -4.10 23.53
N LEU A 53 5.15 -3.67 22.87
CA LEU A 53 3.95 -4.48 22.68
C LEU A 53 4.22 -5.73 21.82
N LEU A 54 5.04 -5.57 20.79
CA LEU A 54 5.42 -6.65 19.88
C LEU A 54 6.61 -7.50 20.40
N GLY A 55 7.23 -7.11 21.52
CA GLY A 55 8.41 -7.81 22.04
C GLY A 55 9.65 -7.71 21.14
N VAL A 56 9.73 -6.68 20.29
CA VAL A 56 10.82 -6.49 19.34
C VAL A 56 11.88 -5.59 19.94
N ASN A 57 13.15 -5.99 19.82
CA ASN A 57 14.28 -5.13 20.10
C ASN A 57 14.70 -4.38 18.80
N PRO A 58 14.50 -3.06 18.71
CA PRO A 58 14.80 -2.29 17.50
C PRO A 58 16.30 -2.21 17.18
N ASP A 59 17.16 -2.41 18.19
CA ASP A 59 18.61 -2.33 18.03
C ASP A 59 19.24 -3.72 17.73
N ALA A 60 18.43 -4.77 17.65
CA ALA A 60 18.91 -6.11 17.34
C ALA A 60 19.07 -6.31 15.83
N GLU A 61 20.25 -6.74 15.42
CA GLU A 61 20.49 -7.20 14.05
C GLU A 61 19.76 -8.53 13.80
N GLN A 62 19.09 -8.61 12.68
CA GLN A 62 18.43 -9.84 12.25
C GLN A 62 19.34 -10.63 11.32
N THR A 63 19.39 -11.94 11.52
CA THR A 63 20.01 -12.83 10.53
C THR A 63 19.16 -12.88 9.26
N ALA A 64 19.76 -13.13 8.09
CA ALA A 64 19.04 -13.27 6.83
C ALA A 64 17.88 -14.29 6.92
N ARG A 65 18.10 -15.39 7.66
CA ARG A 65 17.10 -16.43 7.88
C ARG A 65 15.91 -15.89 8.70
N SER A 66 16.17 -15.18 9.79
CA SER A 66 15.11 -14.59 10.63
C SER A 66 14.31 -13.55 9.84
N TYR A 67 14.99 -12.70 9.10
CA TYR A 67 14.34 -11.72 8.22
C TYR A 67 13.44 -12.38 7.18
N THR A 68 13.93 -13.42 6.49
CA THR A 68 13.14 -14.15 5.49
C THR A 68 11.87 -14.75 6.10
N TYR A 69 11.97 -15.42 7.25
CA TYR A 69 10.79 -15.98 7.91
C TYR A 69 9.81 -14.90 8.38
N SER A 70 10.30 -13.75 8.83
CA SER A 70 9.45 -12.63 9.23
C SER A 70 8.67 -12.06 8.04
N VAL A 71 9.33 -11.87 6.90
CA VAL A 71 8.70 -11.37 5.67
C VAL A 71 7.66 -12.36 5.15
N LEU A 72 8.02 -13.64 5.06
CA LEU A 72 7.10 -14.69 4.60
C LEU A 72 5.91 -14.85 5.55
N GLY A 73 6.16 -14.81 6.86
CA GLY A 73 5.11 -14.89 7.87
C GLY A 73 4.15 -13.70 7.80
N PHE A 74 4.68 -12.49 7.68
CA PHE A 74 3.87 -11.29 7.51
C PHE A 74 3.03 -11.36 6.22
N SER A 75 3.64 -11.76 5.10
CA SER A 75 2.93 -11.92 3.83
C SER A 75 1.82 -12.97 3.92
N LEU A 76 2.09 -14.11 4.55
CA LEU A 76 1.07 -15.15 4.73
C LEU A 76 -0.11 -14.66 5.57
N VAL A 77 0.16 -13.99 6.70
CA VAL A 77 -0.90 -13.42 7.55
C VAL A 77 -1.71 -12.37 6.79
N SER A 78 -1.04 -11.52 6.01
CA SER A 78 -1.70 -10.50 5.17
C SER A 78 -2.58 -11.13 4.10
N ILE A 79 -2.10 -12.19 3.41
CA ILE A 79 -2.90 -12.93 2.43
C ILE A 79 -4.14 -13.54 3.07
N VAL A 80 -3.99 -14.21 4.22
CA VAL A 80 -5.11 -14.84 4.92
C VAL A 80 -6.11 -13.79 5.41
N ALA A 81 -5.64 -12.68 5.96
CA ALA A 81 -6.50 -11.59 6.43
C ALA A 81 -7.29 -10.96 5.26
N LEU A 82 -6.62 -10.62 4.16
CA LEU A 82 -7.27 -10.04 3.00
C LEU A 82 -8.22 -11.04 2.33
N PHE A 83 -7.83 -12.30 2.22
CA PHE A 83 -8.71 -13.37 1.71
C PHE A 83 -9.99 -13.48 2.54
N ALA A 84 -9.88 -13.47 3.87
CA ALA A 84 -11.03 -13.52 4.77
C ALA A 84 -11.96 -12.29 4.58
N ILE A 85 -11.40 -11.11 4.38
CA ILE A 85 -12.16 -9.89 4.07
C ILE A 85 -12.93 -10.04 2.75
N LEU A 86 -12.27 -10.53 1.69
CA LEU A 86 -12.86 -10.64 0.36
C LEU A 86 -13.99 -11.67 0.28
N ILE A 87 -13.81 -12.83 0.87
CA ILE A 87 -14.87 -13.87 0.89
C ILE A 87 -16.00 -13.53 1.87
N GLY A 88 -15.67 -12.84 2.97
CA GLY A 88 -16.58 -12.44 4.03
C GLY A 88 -17.17 -11.04 3.88
N GLN A 89 -16.99 -10.36 2.74
CA GLN A 89 -17.39 -8.96 2.57
C GLN A 89 -18.87 -8.68 2.86
N GLN A 90 -19.75 -9.66 2.65
CA GLN A 90 -21.18 -9.54 2.98
C GLN A 90 -21.46 -9.27 4.47
N ALA A 91 -20.58 -9.72 5.35
CA ALA A 91 -20.70 -9.49 6.80
C ALA A 91 -20.10 -8.17 7.27
N LEU A 92 -19.45 -7.43 6.37
CA LEU A 92 -18.80 -6.16 6.67
C LEU A 92 -19.76 -4.98 6.48
N PRO A 93 -19.63 -3.91 7.27
CA PRO A 93 -20.40 -2.70 7.04
C PRO A 93 -20.05 -2.10 5.66
N PHE A 94 -21.03 -1.48 5.01
CA PHE A 94 -20.89 -0.88 3.67
C PHE A 94 -20.53 -1.88 2.56
N ASP A 95 -21.13 -3.06 2.64
CA ASP A 95 -20.92 -4.16 1.67
C ASP A 95 -21.52 -3.89 0.28
N ARG A 96 -22.43 -2.93 0.12
CA ARG A 96 -23.16 -2.61 -1.12
C ARG A 96 -24.09 -3.74 -1.59
N ASP A 97 -24.51 -4.62 -0.70
CA ASP A 97 -25.31 -5.82 -1.03
C ASP A 97 -24.66 -6.73 -2.08
N LEU A 98 -23.33 -6.68 -2.17
CA LEU A 98 -22.57 -7.53 -3.10
C LEU A 98 -22.29 -8.88 -2.46
N PRO A 99 -22.37 -9.99 -3.24
CA PRO A 99 -22.02 -11.31 -2.73
C PRO A 99 -20.54 -11.39 -2.36
N GLY A 100 -20.20 -12.32 -1.46
CA GLY A 100 -18.80 -12.65 -1.18
C GLY A 100 -18.09 -13.09 -2.46
N MET A 101 -16.82 -12.76 -2.56
CA MET A 101 -16.02 -13.16 -3.71
C MET A 101 -15.86 -14.70 -3.74
N PRO A 102 -15.94 -15.36 -4.89
CA PRO A 102 -15.60 -16.79 -5.02
C PRO A 102 -14.20 -17.05 -4.46
N TRP A 103 -14.01 -18.20 -3.83
CA TRP A 103 -12.78 -18.49 -3.08
C TRP A 103 -11.51 -18.44 -3.93
N ASP A 104 -11.57 -18.92 -5.17
CA ASP A 104 -10.48 -18.93 -6.16
C ASP A 104 -10.09 -17.51 -6.58
N MET A 105 -11.09 -16.68 -6.87
CA MET A 105 -10.91 -15.27 -7.20
C MET A 105 -10.41 -14.49 -5.97
N GLY A 106 -10.97 -14.72 -4.78
CA GLY A 106 -10.56 -14.10 -3.54
C GLY A 106 -9.11 -14.42 -3.18
N LEU A 107 -8.69 -15.68 -3.35
CA LEU A 107 -7.30 -16.08 -3.10
C LEU A 107 -6.33 -15.44 -4.11
N ASN A 108 -6.67 -15.47 -5.40
CA ASN A 108 -5.87 -14.81 -6.44
C ASN A 108 -5.70 -13.32 -6.12
N THR A 109 -6.79 -12.64 -5.78
CA THR A 109 -6.80 -11.23 -5.44
C THR A 109 -5.93 -10.95 -4.21
N ALA A 110 -6.09 -11.71 -3.13
CA ALA A 110 -5.31 -11.52 -1.90
C ALA A 110 -3.80 -11.70 -2.15
N VAL A 111 -3.41 -12.74 -2.91
CA VAL A 111 -2.01 -12.96 -3.29
C VAL A 111 -1.50 -11.81 -4.16
N SER A 112 -2.28 -11.39 -5.15
CA SER A 112 -1.91 -10.32 -6.07
C SER A 112 -1.66 -8.99 -5.34
N PHE A 113 -2.51 -8.63 -4.40
CA PHE A 113 -2.35 -7.40 -3.60
C PHE A 113 -1.12 -7.47 -2.71
N VAL A 114 -0.96 -8.54 -1.94
CA VAL A 114 0.16 -8.67 -1.00
C VAL A 114 1.51 -8.78 -1.71
N THR A 115 1.55 -9.39 -2.90
CA THR A 115 2.78 -9.48 -3.71
C THR A 115 2.98 -8.28 -4.63
N ASN A 116 2.03 -7.32 -4.63
CA ASN A 116 2.08 -6.12 -5.48
C ASN A 116 2.20 -6.43 -6.99
N THR A 117 1.59 -7.53 -7.43
CA THR A 117 1.60 -7.92 -8.85
C THR A 117 0.49 -7.26 -9.67
N ASN A 118 -0.52 -6.74 -9.00
CA ASN A 118 -1.67 -6.02 -9.60
C ASN A 118 -2.45 -6.81 -10.66
N TRP A 119 -2.49 -8.11 -10.56
CA TRP A 119 -3.30 -8.94 -11.41
C TRP A 119 -4.73 -8.97 -10.91
N GLN A 120 -5.65 -8.46 -11.72
CA GLN A 120 -7.06 -8.40 -11.38
C GLN A 120 -7.87 -9.20 -12.41
N SER A 121 -8.64 -10.16 -11.93
CA SER A 121 -9.61 -10.92 -12.72
C SER A 121 -11.06 -10.47 -12.48
N TYR A 122 -11.26 -9.28 -11.88
CA TYR A 122 -12.54 -8.71 -11.49
C TYR A 122 -12.55 -7.18 -11.67
N GLY A 123 -13.74 -6.60 -11.71
CA GLY A 123 -13.91 -5.14 -11.66
C GLY A 123 -14.16 -4.70 -10.22
N GLY A 124 -13.25 -3.93 -9.61
CA GLY A 124 -13.37 -3.50 -8.22
C GLY A 124 -14.67 -2.75 -7.91
N GLU A 125 -15.14 -1.95 -8.86
CA GLU A 125 -16.37 -1.17 -8.73
C GLU A 125 -17.64 -2.01 -8.69
N SER A 126 -17.63 -3.20 -9.30
CA SER A 126 -18.80 -4.09 -9.41
C SER A 126 -18.74 -5.30 -8.48
N THR A 127 -17.56 -5.63 -7.94
CA THR A 127 -17.34 -6.89 -7.21
C THR A 127 -17.00 -6.66 -5.74
N LEU A 128 -16.46 -5.49 -5.39
CA LEU A 128 -16.02 -5.18 -4.02
C LEU A 128 -16.94 -4.18 -3.33
N GLY A 129 -17.32 -4.49 -2.09
CA GLY A 129 -17.92 -3.53 -1.16
C GLY A 129 -16.88 -2.49 -0.71
N PHE A 130 -17.35 -1.37 -0.18
CA PHE A 130 -16.44 -0.28 0.25
C PHE A 130 -15.46 -0.73 1.34
N SER A 131 -15.92 -1.54 2.30
CA SER A 131 -15.03 -2.08 3.35
C SER A 131 -13.94 -2.99 2.78
N ALA A 132 -14.24 -3.80 1.78
CA ALA A 132 -13.26 -4.64 1.12
C ALA A 132 -12.25 -3.80 0.30
N GLN A 133 -12.70 -2.74 -0.37
CA GLN A 133 -11.82 -1.81 -1.10
C GLN A 133 -10.92 -0.99 -0.17
N MET A 134 -11.38 -0.68 1.05
CA MET A 134 -10.57 0.04 2.03
C MET A 134 -9.57 -0.85 2.76
N GLY A 135 -9.81 -2.15 2.82
CA GLY A 135 -8.96 -3.12 3.51
C GLY A 135 -7.89 -3.75 2.62
N GLY A 136 -8.04 -3.67 1.31
CA GLY A 136 -7.05 -4.16 0.31
C GLY A 136 -6.33 -3.03 -0.35
#